data_415ab18957cb1e565873e8a21c548405
#
_entry.id   415ab18957cb1e565873e8a21c548405
#
_cell.length_a   1.000
_cell.length_b   1.000
_cell.length_c   1.000
_cell.angle_alpha   90.00
_cell.angle_beta   90.00
_cell.angle_gamma   90.00
#
_symmetry.space_group_name_H-M   'P 1'
#
loop_
_entity.id
_entity.type
_entity.pdbx_description
1 polymer ?
#
loop_
_entity_poly.entity_id
_entity_poly.type
_entity_poly.pdbx_seq_one_letter_code
_entity_poly.pdbx_strand_id
1 'polypeptide(L)'
;GGVALAHEYAAVAFNRRPQFLVNGKRESKMYGDCSEPNFLGYEGPSDHSADMLYTFDEQRQLTGALVCIPCPSQVYELHRFISADYWGEVRTQLRAELGNIFVLPLCGAAGDQNPLDLVRISKDNKRELIVWNAQETEVDRSFDMLRECQQIGGRICDAVLRGYRQARNEIQTRPVFRTNCFEMDVPLRTVEKADVDAASARIEAVKAACPAGGRLTEAQMIRCFEDIGYLNRWKLQQETTRFTFPIFVFRIGAAAFATNPFELYVDYSYRMKARCKARQAFIIQLSSNAKGGYLPTQIAVDGGSYGSKPVSTMVGPEGGDELVEKTIAAMDALF
;
A
#
# COMPACT_ATOMS: atom_id res chain seq x y z
N GLY A 1 17.50 4.11 -27.80
CA GLY A 1 16.24 3.75 -27.19
C GLY A 1 15.46 4.95 -26.68
N GLY A 2 14.36 4.69 -26.01
CA GLY A 2 13.52 5.76 -25.51
C GLY A 2 12.60 5.32 -24.36
N VAL A 3 11.87 6.30 -23.82
CA VAL A 3 10.86 6.07 -22.78
C VAL A 3 9.56 6.76 -23.14
N ALA A 4 8.44 6.21 -22.67
CA ALA A 4 7.14 6.86 -22.77
C ALA A 4 6.35 6.66 -21.48
N LEU A 5 5.47 7.61 -21.16
CA LEU A 5 4.65 7.60 -19.95
C LEU A 5 3.19 7.27 -20.31
N ALA A 6 2.51 6.61 -19.40
CA ALA A 6 1.06 6.53 -19.44
C ALA A 6 0.49 6.53 -18.01
N HIS A 7 -0.73 7.02 -17.90
CA HIS A 7 -1.54 6.98 -16.70
C HIS A 7 -2.91 6.42 -17.06
N GLU A 8 -3.31 5.39 -16.35
CA GLU A 8 -4.58 4.67 -16.53
C GLU A 8 -5.20 4.35 -15.17
N TYR A 9 -6.34 3.68 -15.19
CA TYR A 9 -7.02 3.24 -13.97
C TYR A 9 -7.25 1.73 -13.99
N ALA A 10 -6.99 1.10 -12.84
CA ALA A 10 -7.29 -0.30 -12.55
C ALA A 10 -7.94 -0.38 -11.15
N ALA A 11 -9.20 -0.76 -11.07
CA ALA A 11 -9.91 -0.88 -9.79
C ALA A 11 -9.45 -2.13 -9.02
N VAL A 12 -8.28 -2.02 -8.38
CA VAL A 12 -7.61 -3.12 -7.67
C VAL A 12 -7.12 -2.74 -6.27
N ALA A 13 -7.18 -1.46 -5.91
CA ALA A 13 -6.81 -0.94 -4.60
C ALA A 13 -8.04 -0.33 -3.94
N PHE A 14 -8.39 -0.79 -2.76
CA PHE A 14 -9.56 -0.34 -2.00
C PHE A 14 -9.13 0.07 -0.60
N ASN A 15 -9.72 1.16 -0.06
CA ASN A 15 -9.44 1.55 1.31
C ASN A 15 -9.86 0.41 2.26
N ARG A 16 -8.94 0.00 3.15
CA ARG A 16 -9.13 -1.12 4.08
C ARG A 16 -9.58 -0.69 5.47
N ARG A 17 -9.88 0.60 5.65
CA ARG A 17 -10.24 1.19 6.94
C ARG A 17 -11.70 1.65 6.95
N PRO A 18 -12.66 0.69 7.02
CA PRO A 18 -14.08 1.02 7.18
C PRO A 18 -14.32 1.64 8.55
N GLN A 19 -15.25 2.59 8.61
CA GLN A 19 -15.69 3.27 9.82
C GLN A 19 -17.06 2.76 10.27
N PHE A 20 -17.22 2.63 11.58
CA PHE A 20 -18.44 2.14 12.22
C PHE A 20 -18.88 3.08 13.33
N LEU A 21 -20.19 3.15 13.56
CA LEU A 21 -20.74 3.82 14.74
C LEU A 21 -20.72 2.82 15.92
N VAL A 22 -19.87 3.08 16.93
CA VAL A 22 -19.72 2.24 18.13
C VAL A 22 -19.97 3.12 19.35
N ASN A 23 -21.01 2.82 20.15
CA ASN A 23 -21.36 3.58 21.35
C ASN A 23 -21.47 5.12 21.09
N GLY A 24 -22.02 5.51 19.95
CA GLY A 24 -22.18 6.92 19.54
C GLY A 24 -20.89 7.57 19.04
N LYS A 25 -19.78 6.85 18.95
CA LYS A 25 -18.51 7.35 18.41
C LYS A 25 -18.20 6.68 17.08
N ARG A 26 -17.47 7.39 16.24
CA ARG A 26 -16.95 6.90 14.98
C ARG A 26 -15.61 6.20 15.25
N GLU A 27 -15.53 4.92 14.94
CA GLU A 27 -14.31 4.10 15.09
C GLU A 27 -13.96 3.46 13.76
N SER A 28 -12.67 3.42 13.43
CA SER A 28 -12.16 2.68 12.27
C SER A 28 -11.80 1.26 12.67
N LYS A 29 -12.02 0.32 11.76
CA LYS A 29 -11.53 -1.05 11.89
C LYS A 29 -10.62 -1.38 10.71
N MET A 30 -9.70 -2.31 10.91
CA MET A 30 -9.02 -2.96 9.79
C MET A 30 -9.84 -4.18 9.38
N TYR A 31 -10.26 -4.24 8.11
CA TYR A 31 -11.06 -5.36 7.57
C TYR A 31 -12.40 -5.62 8.27
N GLY A 32 -13.16 -4.59 8.60
CA GLY A 32 -14.49 -4.76 9.19
C GLY A 32 -15.53 -5.29 8.18
N ASP A 33 -16.59 -5.92 8.69
CA ASP A 33 -17.74 -6.33 7.88
C ASP A 33 -18.58 -5.12 7.47
N CYS A 34 -18.45 -4.69 6.22
CA CYS A 34 -19.15 -3.52 5.68
C CYS A 34 -20.66 -3.76 5.43
N SER A 35 -21.18 -4.96 5.67
CA SER A 35 -22.62 -5.24 5.62
C SER A 35 -23.32 -5.04 6.97
N GLU A 36 -22.61 -4.68 8.03
CA GLU A 36 -23.19 -4.37 9.33
C GLU A 36 -24.00 -3.06 9.33
N PRO A 37 -25.14 -2.97 10.04
CA PRO A 37 -26.00 -1.77 10.02
C PRO A 37 -25.34 -0.49 10.52
N ASN A 38 -24.27 -0.59 11.34
CA ASN A 38 -23.52 0.54 11.87
C ASN A 38 -22.32 0.96 11.00
N PHE A 39 -22.13 0.36 9.81
CA PHE A 39 -21.14 0.79 8.82
C PHE A 39 -21.45 2.21 8.33
N LEU A 40 -20.48 3.13 8.39
CA LEU A 40 -20.63 4.53 8.03
C LEU A 40 -19.98 4.91 6.69
N GLY A 41 -19.05 4.09 6.21
CA GLY A 41 -18.24 4.38 5.03
C GLY A 41 -16.76 4.10 5.28
N TYR A 42 -15.90 4.59 4.38
CA TYR A 42 -14.45 4.48 4.54
C TYR A 42 -13.84 5.75 5.14
N GLU A 43 -12.72 5.59 5.83
CA GLU A 43 -11.97 6.68 6.45
C GLU A 43 -11.28 7.59 5.42
N GLY A 44 -10.82 7.03 4.33
CA GLY A 44 -10.09 7.71 3.27
C GLY A 44 -10.46 7.20 1.88
N PRO A 45 -9.85 7.77 0.83
CA PRO A 45 -10.10 7.39 -0.55
C PRO A 45 -9.46 6.03 -0.88
N SER A 46 -9.93 5.43 -1.98
CA SER A 46 -9.23 4.38 -2.71
C SER A 46 -8.48 5.00 -3.89
N ASP A 47 -7.25 4.54 -4.15
CA ASP A 47 -6.49 4.98 -5.33
C ASP A 47 -6.48 3.87 -6.39
N HIS A 48 -7.16 4.09 -7.49
CA HIS A 48 -7.25 3.18 -8.62
C HIS A 48 -6.26 3.53 -9.74
N SER A 49 -5.31 4.43 -9.50
CA SER A 49 -4.34 4.81 -10.51
C SER A 49 -3.40 3.66 -10.88
N ALA A 50 -3.04 3.62 -12.15
CA ALA A 50 -1.99 2.78 -12.69
C ALA A 50 -1.02 3.70 -13.44
N ASP A 51 0.15 3.94 -12.86
CA ASP A 51 1.18 4.78 -13.44
C ASP A 51 2.22 3.91 -14.14
N MET A 52 2.51 4.17 -15.42
CA MET A 52 3.44 3.37 -16.21
C MET A 52 4.54 4.22 -16.83
N LEU A 53 5.75 3.63 -16.92
CA LEU A 53 6.82 4.06 -17.77
C LEU A 53 7.26 2.88 -18.65
N TYR A 54 7.17 3.05 -19.96
CA TYR A 54 7.60 2.06 -20.96
C TYR A 54 9.00 2.36 -21.43
N THR A 55 9.78 1.31 -21.72
CA THR A 55 11.12 1.42 -22.31
C THR A 55 11.15 0.82 -23.70
N PHE A 56 11.90 1.46 -24.60
CA PHE A 56 12.01 1.07 -26.01
C PHE A 56 13.48 0.99 -26.43
N ASP A 57 13.80 0.06 -27.31
CA ASP A 57 15.09 -0.01 -27.97
C ASP A 57 15.28 1.06 -29.08
N GLU A 58 16.40 1.00 -29.78
CA GLU A 58 16.71 1.92 -30.90
C GLU A 58 15.77 1.72 -32.09
N GLN A 59 15.19 0.56 -32.27
CA GLN A 59 14.20 0.22 -33.28
C GLN A 59 12.77 0.55 -32.83
N ARG A 60 12.62 1.22 -31.69
CA ARG A 60 11.33 1.55 -31.05
C ARG A 60 10.47 0.32 -30.70
N GLN A 61 11.10 -0.83 -30.50
CA GLN A 61 10.42 -2.00 -29.96
C GLN A 61 10.32 -1.91 -28.44
N LEU A 62 9.20 -2.32 -27.90
CA LEU A 62 8.98 -2.34 -26.45
C LEU A 62 9.93 -3.35 -25.78
N THR A 63 10.69 -2.91 -24.79
CA THR A 63 11.62 -3.74 -24.03
C THR A 63 11.14 -3.98 -22.59
N GLY A 64 10.35 -3.09 -22.04
CA GLY A 64 9.83 -3.24 -20.68
C GLY A 64 8.80 -2.21 -20.26
N ALA A 65 8.19 -2.45 -19.12
CA ALA A 65 7.26 -1.55 -18.47
C ALA A 65 7.53 -1.51 -16.94
N LEU A 66 7.71 -0.32 -16.38
CA LEU A 66 7.51 -0.07 -14.97
C LEU A 66 6.02 0.14 -14.76
N VAL A 67 5.46 -0.51 -13.75
CA VAL A 67 4.03 -0.43 -13.44
C VAL A 67 3.89 -0.16 -11.95
N CYS A 68 3.42 1.03 -11.59
CA CYS A 68 3.20 1.44 -10.21
C CYS A 68 1.70 1.37 -9.88
N ILE A 69 1.35 0.52 -8.94
CA ILE A 69 -0.02 0.32 -8.46
C ILE A 69 -0.04 0.61 -6.96
N PRO A 70 -0.96 1.45 -6.45
CA PRO A 70 -1.08 1.76 -5.03
C PRO A 70 -1.85 0.65 -4.28
N CYS A 71 -1.37 -0.59 -4.43
CA CYS A 71 -2.00 -1.79 -3.89
C CYS A 71 -0.93 -2.76 -3.40
N PRO A 72 -1.02 -3.26 -2.16
CA PRO A 72 -0.10 -4.28 -1.68
C PRO A 72 -0.40 -5.63 -2.33
N SER A 73 0.65 -6.42 -2.62
CA SER A 73 0.53 -7.79 -3.16
C SER A 73 0.22 -8.75 -2.02
N GLN A 74 -1.02 -8.80 -1.58
CA GLN A 74 -1.44 -9.56 -0.40
C GLN A 74 -2.84 -10.18 -0.53
N VAL A 75 -3.22 -10.62 -1.74
CA VAL A 75 -4.47 -11.39 -1.93
C VAL A 75 -4.40 -12.69 -1.14
N TYR A 76 -3.21 -13.31 -1.11
CA TYR A 76 -2.96 -14.58 -0.43
C TYR A 76 -2.32 -14.44 0.96
N GLU A 77 -2.43 -13.32 1.65
CA GLU A 77 -1.72 -13.04 2.91
C GLU A 77 -1.92 -14.09 4.00
N LEU A 78 -3.05 -14.80 4.00
CA LEU A 78 -3.38 -15.85 4.98
C LEU A 78 -3.01 -17.27 4.53
N HIS A 79 -2.44 -17.43 3.34
CA HIS A 79 -2.09 -18.73 2.79
C HIS A 79 -0.63 -19.10 3.10
N ARG A 80 -0.35 -20.40 3.28
CA ARG A 80 0.97 -20.92 3.65
C ARG A 80 1.74 -21.47 2.43
N PHE A 81 1.88 -20.65 1.38
CA PHE A 81 2.71 -20.95 0.21
C PHE A 81 3.39 -19.66 -0.29
N ILE A 82 4.45 -19.81 -1.06
CA ILE A 82 5.16 -18.68 -1.69
C ILE A 82 4.50 -18.38 -3.03
N SER A 83 4.13 -17.13 -3.25
CA SER A 83 3.50 -16.65 -4.47
C SER A 83 4.02 -15.26 -4.84
N ALA A 84 4.02 -14.94 -6.14
CA ALA A 84 4.18 -13.58 -6.63
C ALA A 84 2.87 -12.77 -6.54
N ASP A 85 1.82 -13.36 -5.96
CA ASP A 85 0.48 -12.80 -5.85
C ASP A 85 -0.02 -12.34 -7.24
N TYR A 86 -0.86 -11.31 -7.33
CA TYR A 86 -1.37 -10.84 -8.62
C TYR A 86 -0.29 -10.41 -9.62
N TRP A 87 0.94 -10.08 -9.18
CA TRP A 87 2.04 -9.76 -10.10
C TRP A 87 2.50 -10.95 -10.95
N GLY A 88 2.30 -12.17 -10.46
CA GLY A 88 2.49 -13.38 -11.27
C GLY A 88 1.54 -13.40 -12.47
N GLU A 89 0.26 -13.14 -12.22
CA GLU A 89 -0.79 -13.06 -13.23
C GLU A 89 -0.52 -11.93 -14.23
N VAL A 90 -0.17 -10.73 -13.74
CA VAL A 90 0.18 -9.57 -14.60
C VAL A 90 1.31 -9.90 -15.57
N ARG A 91 2.42 -10.49 -15.05
CA ARG A 91 3.56 -10.83 -15.92
C ARG A 91 3.19 -11.88 -16.97
N THR A 92 2.43 -12.89 -16.58
CA THR A 92 2.00 -13.95 -17.50
C THR A 92 1.15 -13.38 -18.62
N GLN A 93 0.13 -12.60 -18.29
CA GLN A 93 -0.78 -12.01 -19.27
C GLN A 93 -0.09 -10.96 -20.16
N LEU A 94 0.73 -10.06 -19.59
CA LEU A 94 1.46 -9.07 -20.39
C LEU A 94 2.44 -9.72 -21.37
N ARG A 95 3.12 -10.79 -20.98
CA ARG A 95 4.03 -11.50 -21.87
C ARG A 95 3.31 -12.26 -22.97
N ALA A 96 2.12 -12.74 -22.71
CA ALA A 96 1.28 -13.36 -23.75
C ALA A 96 0.87 -12.33 -24.84
N GLU A 97 0.59 -11.08 -24.45
CA GLU A 97 0.14 -10.01 -25.35
C GLU A 97 1.29 -9.24 -26.02
N LEU A 98 2.36 -8.96 -25.28
CA LEU A 98 3.45 -8.05 -25.68
C LEU A 98 4.78 -8.76 -25.95
N GLY A 99 4.84 -10.08 -25.82
CA GLY A 99 6.08 -10.83 -25.94
C GLY A 99 6.92 -10.79 -24.66
N ASN A 100 8.18 -11.25 -24.75
CA ASN A 100 9.07 -11.38 -23.59
C ASN A 100 9.65 -10.03 -23.13
N ILE A 101 8.81 -9.14 -22.63
CA ILE A 101 9.22 -7.86 -22.07
C ILE A 101 9.61 -7.99 -20.59
N PHE A 102 10.45 -7.05 -20.10
CA PHE A 102 10.71 -6.87 -18.68
C PHE A 102 9.53 -6.13 -18.02
N VAL A 103 9.04 -6.65 -16.89
CA VAL A 103 7.99 -6.01 -16.09
C VAL A 103 8.54 -5.72 -14.69
N LEU A 104 8.67 -4.43 -14.35
CA LEU A 104 9.07 -3.99 -13.02
C LEU A 104 7.83 -3.51 -12.24
N PRO A 105 7.34 -4.32 -11.29
CA PRO A 105 6.27 -3.90 -10.40
C PRO A 105 6.79 -2.91 -9.35
N LEU A 106 6.03 -1.85 -9.10
CA LEU A 106 6.26 -0.88 -8.04
C LEU A 106 5.00 -0.76 -7.19
N CYS A 107 5.16 -0.74 -5.87
CA CYS A 107 4.07 -0.47 -4.96
C CYS A 107 3.98 1.03 -4.70
N GLY A 108 2.87 1.64 -5.10
CA GLY A 108 2.53 3.02 -4.76
C GLY A 108 2.15 3.15 -3.28
N ALA A 109 1.70 4.34 -2.86
CA ALA A 109 1.20 4.53 -1.50
C ALA A 109 -0.03 3.62 -1.27
N ALA A 110 0.08 2.69 -0.34
CA ALA A 110 -0.90 1.64 -0.13
C ALA A 110 -1.09 1.24 1.34
N GLY A 111 -0.61 2.07 2.28
CA GLY A 111 -0.69 1.78 3.71
C GLY A 111 -2.12 1.63 4.25
N ASP A 112 -3.08 2.30 3.66
CA ASP A 112 -4.52 2.20 3.94
C ASP A 112 -5.29 1.47 2.84
N GLN A 113 -4.61 0.81 1.90
CA GLN A 113 -5.24 0.09 0.79
C GLN A 113 -5.15 -1.42 0.96
N ASN A 114 -6.03 -2.13 0.25
CA ASN A 114 -6.08 -3.59 0.17
C ASN A 114 -6.52 -4.01 -1.24
N PRO A 115 -6.07 -5.15 -1.77
CA PRO A 115 -6.53 -5.65 -3.06
C PRO A 115 -8.00 -6.10 -3.06
N LEU A 116 -8.60 -6.28 -1.90
CA LEU A 116 -9.95 -6.81 -1.75
C LEU A 116 -10.96 -5.70 -1.44
N ASP A 117 -12.01 -5.59 -2.23
CA ASP A 117 -13.16 -4.71 -1.97
C ASP A 117 -13.99 -5.23 -0.80
N LEU A 118 -13.84 -4.61 0.37
CA LEU A 118 -14.49 -5.07 1.59
C LEU A 118 -16.02 -5.00 1.52
N VAL A 119 -16.60 -4.05 0.78
CA VAL A 119 -18.06 -3.97 0.60
C VAL A 119 -18.58 -5.17 -0.19
N ARG A 120 -17.89 -5.51 -1.28
CA ARG A 120 -18.23 -6.68 -2.08
C ARG A 120 -18.03 -7.97 -1.29
N ILE A 121 -16.87 -8.15 -0.69
CA ILE A 121 -16.51 -9.36 0.08
C ILE A 121 -17.46 -9.59 1.26
N SER A 122 -17.84 -8.54 1.99
CA SER A 122 -18.79 -8.66 3.09
C SER A 122 -20.15 -9.23 2.67
N LYS A 123 -20.52 -9.06 1.39
CA LYS A 123 -21.72 -9.66 0.80
C LYS A 123 -21.43 -11.02 0.22
N ASP A 124 -20.37 -11.17 -0.56
CA ASP A 124 -20.05 -12.38 -1.32
C ASP A 124 -19.67 -13.56 -0.42
N ASN A 125 -18.95 -13.31 0.68
CA ASN A 125 -18.61 -14.36 1.66
C ASN A 125 -19.83 -14.98 2.38
N LYS A 126 -21.01 -14.35 2.28
CA LYS A 126 -22.26 -14.81 2.90
C LYS A 126 -23.21 -15.47 1.91
N ARG A 127 -22.83 -15.58 0.62
CA ARG A 127 -23.70 -16.04 -0.44
C ARG A 127 -23.00 -17.04 -1.33
N GLU A 128 -23.67 -18.16 -1.53
CA GLU A 128 -23.44 -19.01 -2.66
C GLU A 128 -23.99 -18.30 -3.91
N LEU A 129 -23.19 -18.16 -4.94
CA LEU A 129 -23.56 -17.48 -6.19
C LEU A 129 -23.35 -18.42 -7.37
N ILE A 130 -24.43 -19.11 -7.75
CA ILE A 130 -24.48 -19.96 -8.93
C ILE A 130 -25.14 -19.16 -10.06
N VAL A 131 -24.51 -19.10 -11.21
CA VAL A 131 -24.98 -18.40 -12.40
C VAL A 131 -24.88 -19.30 -13.63
N TRP A 132 -25.68 -19.00 -14.68
CA TRP A 132 -25.61 -19.68 -15.95
C TRP A 132 -24.84 -18.82 -16.97
N ASN A 133 -23.87 -19.39 -17.65
CA ASN A 133 -23.15 -18.70 -18.72
C ASN A 133 -23.94 -18.75 -20.05
N ALA A 134 -23.39 -18.11 -21.10
CA ALA A 134 -24.01 -18.07 -22.41
C ALA A 134 -24.11 -19.44 -23.10
N GLN A 135 -23.43 -20.46 -22.60
CA GLN A 135 -23.49 -21.84 -23.07
C GLN A 135 -24.46 -22.70 -22.23
N GLU A 136 -25.32 -22.08 -21.45
CA GLU A 136 -26.25 -22.73 -20.52
C GLU A 136 -25.59 -23.73 -19.56
N THR A 137 -24.35 -23.42 -19.17
CA THR A 137 -23.59 -24.18 -18.19
C THR A 137 -23.63 -23.47 -16.83
N GLU A 138 -23.89 -24.21 -15.78
CA GLU A 138 -23.83 -23.72 -14.41
C GLU A 138 -22.40 -23.35 -14.03
N VAL A 139 -22.18 -22.15 -13.47
CA VAL A 139 -20.89 -21.63 -13.05
C VAL A 139 -21.00 -21.11 -11.63
N ASP A 140 -20.18 -21.64 -10.74
CA ASP A 140 -20.02 -21.10 -9.40
C ASP A 140 -19.22 -19.80 -9.45
N ARG A 141 -19.83 -18.71 -8.99
CA ARG A 141 -19.26 -17.37 -8.86
C ARG A 141 -19.14 -16.92 -7.40
N SER A 142 -19.33 -17.83 -6.46
CA SER A 142 -19.05 -17.57 -5.04
C SER A 142 -17.63 -17.04 -4.88
N PHE A 143 -17.41 -16.27 -3.81
CA PHE A 143 -16.09 -15.63 -3.59
C PHE A 143 -14.98 -16.68 -3.53
N ASP A 144 -13.93 -16.47 -4.32
CA ASP A 144 -12.74 -17.32 -4.40
C ASP A 144 -11.46 -16.46 -4.57
N MET A 145 -10.49 -16.66 -3.70
CA MET A 145 -9.25 -15.88 -3.68
C MET A 145 -8.38 -16.04 -4.92
N LEU A 146 -8.34 -17.25 -5.51
CA LEU A 146 -7.57 -17.51 -6.74
C LEU A 146 -8.17 -16.72 -7.91
N ARG A 147 -9.47 -16.79 -8.05
CA ARG A 147 -10.21 -16.05 -9.09
C ARG A 147 -10.03 -14.54 -8.88
N GLU A 148 -10.10 -14.05 -7.65
CA GLU A 148 -9.88 -12.62 -7.35
C GLU A 148 -8.47 -12.18 -7.74
N CYS A 149 -7.45 -12.96 -7.41
CA CYS A 149 -6.07 -12.70 -7.79
C CYS A 149 -5.91 -12.61 -9.32
N GLN A 150 -6.50 -13.54 -10.06
CA GLN A 150 -6.51 -13.53 -11.54
C GLN A 150 -7.22 -12.31 -12.12
N GLN A 151 -8.36 -11.93 -11.54
CA GLN A 151 -9.12 -10.74 -11.97
C GLN A 151 -8.37 -9.44 -11.69
N ILE A 152 -7.68 -9.34 -10.56
CA ILE A 152 -6.81 -8.20 -10.23
C ILE A 152 -5.68 -8.12 -11.27
N GLY A 153 -5.01 -9.23 -11.55
CA GLY A 153 -3.98 -9.32 -12.59
C GLY A 153 -4.50 -8.88 -13.96
N GLY A 154 -5.69 -9.34 -14.34
CA GLY A 154 -6.35 -8.95 -15.58
C GLY A 154 -6.65 -7.45 -15.67
N ARG A 155 -7.21 -6.85 -14.63
CA ARG A 155 -7.50 -5.41 -14.59
C ARG A 155 -6.23 -4.56 -14.72
N ILE A 156 -5.12 -4.97 -14.08
CA ILE A 156 -3.82 -4.30 -14.23
C ILE A 156 -3.28 -4.48 -15.65
N CYS A 157 -3.32 -5.71 -16.18
CA CYS A 157 -2.89 -6.00 -17.55
C CYS A 157 -3.63 -5.13 -18.57
N ASP A 158 -4.95 -5.05 -18.48
CA ASP A 158 -5.78 -4.21 -19.35
C ASP A 158 -5.38 -2.73 -19.27
N ALA A 159 -5.12 -2.20 -18.08
CA ALA A 159 -4.65 -0.82 -17.90
C ALA A 159 -3.29 -0.61 -18.58
N VAL A 160 -2.34 -1.52 -18.40
CA VAL A 160 -1.02 -1.46 -19.05
C VAL A 160 -1.15 -1.53 -20.57
N LEU A 161 -1.99 -2.41 -21.10
CA LEU A 161 -2.22 -2.52 -22.56
C LEU A 161 -2.87 -1.26 -23.14
N ARG A 162 -3.84 -0.66 -22.45
CA ARG A 162 -4.44 0.63 -22.85
C ARG A 162 -3.40 1.75 -22.87
N GLY A 163 -2.63 1.88 -21.78
CA GLY A 163 -1.56 2.87 -21.67
C GLY A 163 -0.47 2.69 -22.72
N TYR A 164 -0.08 1.45 -23.02
CA TYR A 164 0.90 1.16 -24.07
C TYR A 164 0.43 1.63 -25.46
N ARG A 165 -0.83 1.40 -25.82
CA ARG A 165 -1.38 1.84 -27.12
C ARG A 165 -1.23 3.34 -27.37
N GLN A 166 -1.33 4.15 -26.30
CA GLN A 166 -1.10 5.59 -26.37
C GLN A 166 0.40 5.92 -26.33
N ALA A 167 1.11 5.41 -25.34
CA ALA A 167 2.52 5.71 -25.04
C ALA A 167 3.45 5.42 -26.21
N ARG A 168 3.20 4.36 -26.99
CA ARG A 168 4.00 4.01 -28.18
C ARG A 168 4.06 5.12 -29.26
N ASN A 169 3.18 6.10 -29.19
CA ASN A 169 3.15 7.24 -30.10
C ASN A 169 3.87 8.49 -29.53
N GLU A 170 4.32 8.46 -28.26
CA GLU A 170 4.90 9.59 -27.52
C GLU A 170 6.31 9.26 -26.96
N ILE A 171 7.12 8.52 -27.72
CA ILE A 171 8.44 8.04 -27.25
C ILE A 171 9.44 9.21 -27.20
N GLN A 172 9.98 9.47 -26.01
CA GLN A 172 11.08 10.38 -25.77
C GLN A 172 12.41 9.65 -25.94
N THR A 173 13.19 10.01 -26.97
CA THR A 173 14.47 9.35 -27.29
C THR A 173 15.67 9.95 -26.54
N ARG A 174 15.52 11.10 -25.92
CA ARG A 174 16.55 11.79 -25.12
C ARG A 174 15.95 12.34 -23.82
N PRO A 175 15.43 11.47 -22.94
CA PRO A 175 14.87 11.93 -21.68
C PRO A 175 15.96 12.53 -20.80
N VAL A 176 15.66 13.65 -20.17
CA VAL A 176 16.53 14.21 -19.11
C VAL A 176 16.55 13.23 -17.94
N PHE A 177 17.73 12.86 -17.47
CA PHE A 177 17.90 12.06 -16.26
C PHE A 177 18.62 12.90 -15.20
N ARG A 178 18.02 13.04 -14.03
CA ARG A 178 18.60 13.68 -12.83
C ARG A 178 18.23 12.88 -11.61
N THR A 179 19.05 12.92 -10.60
CA THR A 179 18.81 12.23 -9.32
C THR A 179 19.30 13.08 -8.16
N ASN A 180 18.65 12.91 -7.01
CA ASN A 180 19.07 13.43 -5.73
C ASN A 180 18.73 12.42 -4.63
N CYS A 181 19.54 12.42 -3.58
CA CYS A 181 19.28 11.63 -2.38
C CYS A 181 19.56 12.54 -1.17
N PHE A 182 18.66 12.51 -0.19
CA PHE A 182 18.83 13.26 1.05
C PHE A 182 18.27 12.47 2.23
N GLU A 183 18.76 12.75 3.41
CA GLU A 183 18.20 12.19 4.64
C GLU A 183 17.13 13.11 5.20
N MET A 184 15.99 12.51 5.53
CA MET A 184 14.97 13.12 6.37
C MET A 184 15.21 12.72 7.82
N ASP A 185 15.08 13.71 8.69
CA ASP A 185 15.14 13.53 10.13
C ASP A 185 13.88 14.17 10.74
N VAL A 186 12.96 13.34 11.25
CA VAL A 186 11.65 13.76 11.76
C VAL A 186 11.42 13.30 13.20
N PRO A 187 10.52 13.93 13.95
CA PRO A 187 10.19 13.47 15.31
C PRO A 187 9.74 12.02 15.33
N LEU A 188 10.31 11.24 16.25
CA LEU A 188 9.80 9.92 16.57
C LEU A 188 8.44 10.04 17.25
N ARG A 189 7.47 9.25 16.84
CA ARG A 189 6.18 9.17 17.52
C ARG A 189 6.35 8.43 18.85
N THR A 190 6.00 9.08 19.95
CA THR A 190 6.18 8.58 21.31
C THR A 190 4.93 7.89 21.84
N VAL A 191 5.09 7.17 22.95
CA VAL A 191 4.01 6.55 23.75
C VAL A 191 4.08 7.08 25.19
N GLU A 192 2.92 7.15 25.84
CA GLU A 192 2.83 7.62 27.21
C GLU A 192 3.13 6.49 28.22
N LYS A 193 3.66 6.85 29.37
CA LYS A 193 3.98 5.88 30.44
C LYS A 193 2.75 5.08 30.89
N ALA A 194 1.57 5.70 30.93
CA ALA A 194 0.33 5.06 31.30
C ALA A 194 -0.06 3.93 30.31
N ASP A 195 0.15 4.12 29.01
CA ASP A 195 -0.12 3.10 27.99
C ASP A 195 0.83 1.91 28.14
N VAL A 196 2.10 2.20 28.46
CA VAL A 196 3.13 1.17 28.68
C VAL A 196 2.83 0.34 29.93
N ASP A 197 2.39 0.98 31.01
CA ASP A 197 2.01 0.29 32.25
C ASP A 197 0.80 -0.60 32.03
N ALA A 198 -0.21 -0.10 31.30
CA ALA A 198 -1.38 -0.89 30.92
C ALA A 198 -1.01 -2.08 30.01
N ALA A 199 -0.13 -1.88 29.05
CA ALA A 199 0.38 -2.94 28.18
C ALA A 199 1.14 -4.01 28.98
N SER A 200 2.01 -3.58 29.91
CA SER A 200 2.75 -4.48 30.80
C SER A 200 1.80 -5.35 31.65
N ALA A 201 0.77 -4.73 32.23
CA ALA A 201 -0.21 -5.45 33.01
C ALA A 201 -0.98 -6.51 32.22
N ARG A 202 -1.35 -6.20 30.94
CA ARG A 202 -2.00 -7.16 30.05
C ARG A 202 -1.07 -8.33 29.67
N ILE A 203 0.20 -8.07 29.40
CA ILE A 203 1.20 -9.12 29.14
C ILE A 203 1.35 -10.03 30.35
N GLU A 204 1.49 -9.48 31.56
CA GLU A 204 1.63 -10.28 32.76
C GLU A 204 0.36 -11.12 33.05
N ALA A 205 -0.84 -10.60 32.78
CA ALA A 205 -2.07 -11.36 32.86
C ALA A 205 -2.10 -12.56 31.89
N VAL A 206 -1.61 -12.38 30.65
CA VAL A 206 -1.51 -13.48 29.68
C VAL A 206 -0.48 -14.51 30.13
N LYS A 207 0.67 -14.08 30.66
CA LYS A 207 1.70 -15.00 31.21
C LYS A 207 1.18 -15.79 32.41
N ALA A 208 0.48 -15.13 33.34
CA ALA A 208 -0.08 -15.78 34.51
C ALA A 208 -1.14 -16.84 34.15
N ALA A 209 -1.84 -16.66 33.04
CA ALA A 209 -2.79 -17.65 32.53
C ALA A 209 -2.11 -18.82 31.77
N CYS A 210 -0.79 -18.75 31.55
CA CYS A 210 -0.03 -19.83 30.91
C CYS A 210 0.35 -20.89 31.95
N PRO A 211 0.21 -22.21 31.66
CA PRO A 211 0.66 -23.26 32.57
C PRO A 211 2.15 -23.13 32.90
N ALA A 212 2.54 -23.47 34.11
CA ALA A 212 3.93 -23.43 34.57
C ALA A 212 4.85 -24.24 33.62
N GLY A 213 5.89 -23.59 33.08
CA GLY A 213 6.78 -24.18 32.08
C GLY A 213 6.22 -24.29 30.66
N GLY A 214 4.99 -23.83 30.43
CA GLY A 214 4.36 -23.79 29.10
C GLY A 214 4.88 -22.65 28.25
N ARG A 215 4.65 -22.76 26.93
CA ARG A 215 4.87 -21.68 25.97
C ARG A 215 3.54 -20.98 25.67
N LEU A 216 3.59 -19.70 25.39
CA LEU A 216 2.41 -18.98 24.89
C LEU A 216 1.96 -19.60 23.56
N THR A 217 0.65 -19.80 23.43
CA THR A 217 0.04 -20.19 22.17
C THR A 217 0.14 -19.06 21.15
N GLU A 218 0.00 -19.37 19.86
CA GLU A 218 -0.03 -18.36 18.80
C GLU A 218 -1.08 -17.27 19.08
N ALA A 219 -2.29 -17.65 19.49
CA ALA A 219 -3.34 -16.71 19.86
C ALA A 219 -2.97 -15.79 21.03
N GLN A 220 -2.23 -16.31 22.02
CA GLN A 220 -1.72 -15.49 23.13
C GLN A 220 -0.61 -14.55 22.68
N MET A 221 0.30 -14.99 21.78
CA MET A 221 1.33 -14.15 21.20
C MET A 221 0.73 -13.01 20.36
N ILE A 222 -0.27 -13.31 19.55
CA ILE A 222 -0.99 -12.31 18.76
C ILE A 222 -1.63 -11.24 19.67
N ARG A 223 -2.26 -11.64 20.78
CA ARG A 223 -2.82 -10.70 21.77
C ARG A 223 -1.76 -9.79 22.38
N CYS A 224 -0.56 -10.31 22.62
CA CYS A 224 0.55 -9.54 23.18
C CYS A 224 1.30 -8.69 22.16
N PHE A 225 1.09 -8.90 20.85
CA PHE A 225 1.88 -8.24 19.81
C PHE A 225 1.85 -6.71 19.92
N GLU A 226 0.66 -6.14 20.07
CA GLU A 226 0.49 -4.70 20.23
C GLU A 226 1.12 -4.19 21.52
N ASP A 227 0.91 -4.90 22.63
CA ASP A 227 1.44 -4.54 23.95
C ASP A 227 2.98 -4.58 23.98
N ILE A 228 3.59 -5.59 23.37
CA ILE A 228 5.05 -5.66 23.18
C ILE A 228 5.54 -4.47 22.35
N GLY A 229 4.78 -4.03 21.35
CA GLY A 229 5.08 -2.84 20.56
C GLY A 229 5.16 -1.57 21.43
N TYR A 230 4.26 -1.37 22.41
CA TYR A 230 4.33 -0.25 23.37
C TYR A 230 5.61 -0.30 24.20
N LEU A 231 5.99 -1.47 24.74
CA LEU A 231 7.22 -1.64 25.51
C LEU A 231 8.47 -1.32 24.66
N ASN A 232 8.52 -1.82 23.42
CA ASN A 232 9.63 -1.58 22.51
C ASN A 232 9.74 -0.10 22.14
N ARG A 233 8.61 0.58 21.89
CA ARG A 233 8.58 2.00 21.58
C ARG A 233 9.05 2.85 22.79
N TRP A 234 8.57 2.50 23.98
CA TRP A 234 9.02 3.16 25.21
C TRP A 234 10.52 3.07 25.41
N LYS A 235 11.12 1.89 25.17
CA LYS A 235 12.56 1.70 25.23
C LYS A 235 13.27 2.55 24.17
N LEU A 236 12.81 2.49 22.92
CA LEU A 236 13.42 3.24 21.82
C LEU A 236 13.41 4.76 22.06
N GLN A 237 12.31 5.31 22.56
CA GLN A 237 12.21 6.77 22.80
C GLN A 237 13.08 7.28 23.95
N GLN A 238 13.67 6.39 24.78
CA GLN A 238 14.70 6.78 25.74
C GLN A 238 16.08 6.88 25.09
N GLU A 239 16.29 6.24 23.94
CA GLU A 239 17.54 6.22 23.20
C GLU A 239 17.58 7.30 22.12
N THR A 240 16.45 7.61 21.50
CA THR A 240 16.32 8.62 20.44
C THR A 240 14.94 9.27 20.42
N THR A 241 14.92 10.55 20.09
CA THR A 241 13.67 11.31 19.85
C THR A 241 13.42 11.56 18.36
N ARG A 242 14.29 11.03 17.48
CA ARG A 242 14.26 11.27 16.05
C ARG A 242 14.23 9.95 15.28
N PHE A 243 13.62 9.99 14.12
CA PHE A 243 13.64 8.92 13.12
C PHE A 243 14.22 9.45 11.82
N THR A 244 15.40 8.92 11.42
CA THR A 244 16.13 9.33 10.23
C THR A 244 16.05 8.26 9.16
N PHE A 245 15.79 8.68 7.90
CA PHE A 245 15.67 7.77 6.76
C PHE A 245 16.02 8.46 5.44
N PRO A 246 16.56 7.72 4.45
CA PRO A 246 16.87 8.28 3.14
C PRO A 246 15.62 8.41 2.27
N ILE A 247 15.58 9.50 1.51
CA ILE A 247 14.66 9.74 0.39
C ILE A 247 15.47 9.79 -0.89
N PHE A 248 15.09 8.98 -1.88
CA PHE A 248 15.65 9.04 -3.23
C PHE A 248 14.62 9.68 -4.15
N VAL A 249 15.05 10.71 -4.89
CA VAL A 249 14.23 11.30 -5.94
C VAL A 249 14.99 11.28 -7.26
N PHE A 250 14.30 10.98 -8.35
CA PHE A 250 14.91 11.03 -9.68
C PHE A 250 13.89 11.44 -10.74
N ARG A 251 14.40 12.02 -11.80
CA ARG A 251 13.65 12.47 -12.98
C ARG A 251 14.03 11.63 -14.18
N ILE A 252 13.03 11.19 -14.93
CA ILE A 252 13.19 10.60 -16.27
C ILE A 252 12.23 11.34 -17.21
N GLY A 253 12.78 12.24 -18.05
CA GLY A 253 11.98 13.07 -18.94
C GLY A 253 10.98 13.96 -18.19
N ALA A 254 9.71 13.73 -18.37
CA ALA A 254 8.63 14.46 -17.71
C ALA A 254 8.13 13.78 -16.41
N ALA A 255 8.66 12.62 -16.06
CA ALA A 255 8.32 11.90 -14.84
C ALA A 255 9.27 12.23 -13.69
N ALA A 256 8.72 12.27 -12.45
CA ALA A 256 9.47 12.22 -11.22
C ALA A 256 9.16 10.93 -10.45
N PHE A 257 10.15 10.46 -9.71
CA PHE A 257 10.05 9.30 -8.82
C PHE A 257 10.52 9.72 -7.44
N ALA A 258 9.81 9.29 -6.40
CA ALA A 258 10.22 9.50 -5.02
C ALA A 258 9.97 8.24 -4.20
N THR A 259 10.93 7.90 -3.33
CA THR A 259 10.86 6.73 -2.47
C THR A 259 10.62 7.13 -1.02
N ASN A 260 10.03 6.23 -0.24
CA ASN A 260 9.92 6.39 1.22
C ASN A 260 9.90 5.00 1.91
N PRO A 261 10.23 4.92 3.22
CA PRO A 261 10.32 3.65 3.94
C PRO A 261 9.01 3.19 4.56
N PHE A 262 7.92 3.91 4.38
CA PHE A 262 6.66 3.66 5.08
C PHE A 262 5.72 2.77 4.27
N GLU A 263 4.78 2.14 4.94
CA GLU A 263 3.48 1.81 4.39
C GLU A 263 2.66 3.11 4.39
N LEU A 264 2.83 3.88 3.31
CA LEU A 264 2.37 5.26 3.19
C LEU A 264 0.87 5.30 2.88
N TYR A 265 0.10 6.10 3.63
CA TYR A 265 -1.31 6.31 3.30
C TYR A 265 -1.48 7.14 2.03
N VAL A 266 -2.52 6.83 1.27
CA VAL A 266 -2.79 7.37 -0.07
C VAL A 266 -2.88 8.89 -0.11
N ASP A 267 -3.43 9.54 0.91
CA ASP A 267 -3.56 11.00 0.99
C ASP A 267 -2.23 11.72 0.74
N TYR A 268 -1.14 11.25 1.34
CA TYR A 268 0.19 11.84 1.15
C TYR A 268 0.65 11.75 -0.31
N SER A 269 0.39 10.62 -0.96
CA SER A 269 0.72 10.43 -2.37
C SER A 269 -0.08 11.37 -3.28
N TYR A 270 -1.38 11.52 -3.03
CA TYR A 270 -2.22 12.47 -3.77
C TYR A 270 -1.69 13.90 -3.67
N ARG A 271 -1.32 14.34 -2.46
CA ARG A 271 -0.76 15.68 -2.23
C ARG A 271 0.56 15.88 -2.98
N MET A 272 1.44 14.88 -2.99
CA MET A 272 2.71 14.91 -3.74
C MET A 272 2.47 14.93 -5.25
N LYS A 273 1.64 14.03 -5.77
CA LYS A 273 1.31 13.93 -7.20
C LYS A 273 0.66 15.20 -7.74
N ALA A 274 -0.29 15.77 -6.99
CA ALA A 274 -1.05 16.94 -7.43
C ALA A 274 -0.24 18.25 -7.42
N ARG A 275 0.78 18.35 -6.57
CA ARG A 275 1.46 19.63 -6.31
C ARG A 275 2.85 19.73 -6.93
N CYS A 276 3.48 18.63 -7.31
CA CYS A 276 4.82 18.66 -7.92
C CYS A 276 4.75 19.12 -9.39
N LYS A 277 5.88 19.62 -9.91
CA LYS A 277 6.01 20.09 -11.32
C LYS A 277 6.01 18.95 -12.35
N ALA A 278 6.29 17.72 -11.94
CA ALA A 278 6.32 16.59 -12.85
C ALA A 278 4.95 16.37 -13.53
N ARG A 279 4.94 16.07 -14.82
CA ARG A 279 3.71 15.66 -15.53
C ARG A 279 3.10 14.39 -14.90
N GLN A 280 3.96 13.49 -14.39
CA GLN A 280 3.59 12.26 -13.72
C GLN A 280 4.57 11.95 -12.59
N ALA A 281 4.07 11.66 -11.40
CA ALA A 281 4.89 11.33 -10.25
C ALA A 281 4.60 9.91 -9.75
N PHE A 282 5.67 9.16 -9.54
CA PHE A 282 5.67 7.81 -8.98
C PHE A 282 6.11 7.90 -7.52
N ILE A 283 5.19 7.72 -6.59
CA ILE A 283 5.47 7.70 -5.15
C ILE A 283 5.57 6.25 -4.71
N ILE A 284 6.78 5.80 -4.39
CA ILE A 284 7.11 4.38 -4.15
C ILE A 284 7.31 4.19 -2.67
N GLN A 285 6.49 3.33 -2.08
CA GLN A 285 6.55 2.98 -0.66
C GLN A 285 7.51 1.80 -0.39
N LEU A 286 7.80 1.55 0.91
CA LEU A 286 8.59 0.42 1.41
C LEU A 286 9.96 0.30 0.73
N SER A 287 10.52 1.43 0.36
CA SER A 287 11.80 1.53 -0.33
C SER A 287 12.83 2.16 0.60
N SER A 288 13.74 1.42 1.04
CA SER A 288 14.96 1.62 1.81
C SER A 288 15.08 0.55 2.91
N ASN A 289 16.14 0.58 3.70
CA ASN A 289 16.34 -0.34 4.83
C ASN A 289 15.75 0.20 6.14
N ALA A 290 15.14 1.38 6.15
CA ALA A 290 14.51 1.95 7.33
C ALA A 290 13.16 1.27 7.61
N LYS A 291 12.93 0.94 8.87
CA LYS A 291 11.69 0.28 9.31
C LYS A 291 10.68 1.34 9.77
N GLY A 292 10.09 2.08 8.83
CA GLY A 292 9.14 3.16 9.12
C GLY A 292 7.79 2.70 9.69
N GLY A 293 7.35 1.48 9.34
CA GLY A 293 6.00 1.04 9.59
C GLY A 293 4.99 1.86 8.80
N TYR A 294 3.77 1.99 9.32
CA TYR A 294 2.74 2.83 8.69
C TYR A 294 3.00 4.32 8.89
N LEU A 295 2.57 5.12 7.91
CA LEU A 295 2.48 6.58 8.07
C LEU A 295 1.02 7.02 7.87
N PRO A 296 0.24 7.10 8.99
CA PRO A 296 -1.18 7.39 8.95
C PRO A 296 -1.46 8.90 8.85
N THR A 297 -2.63 9.22 8.34
CA THR A 297 -3.20 10.57 8.43
C THR A 297 -3.72 10.88 9.84
N GLN A 298 -4.01 12.14 10.15
CA GLN A 298 -4.64 12.51 11.42
C GLN A 298 -6.02 11.88 11.59
N ILE A 299 -6.79 11.78 10.52
CA ILE A 299 -8.12 11.12 10.52
C ILE A 299 -7.98 9.65 10.95
N ALA A 300 -6.93 8.97 10.48
CA ALA A 300 -6.68 7.59 10.85
C ALA A 300 -6.23 7.45 12.31
N VAL A 301 -5.46 8.40 12.81
CA VAL A 301 -5.07 8.45 14.24
C VAL A 301 -6.30 8.61 15.12
N ASP A 302 -7.19 9.54 14.77
CA ASP A 302 -8.43 9.81 15.51
C ASP A 302 -9.40 8.62 15.46
N GLY A 303 -9.45 7.90 14.32
CA GLY A 303 -10.26 6.69 14.13
C GLY A 303 -9.71 5.46 14.84
N GLY A 304 -8.43 5.46 15.21
CA GLY A 304 -7.76 4.34 15.87
C GLY A 304 -7.52 3.13 14.98
N SER A 305 -7.39 1.93 15.58
CA SER A 305 -7.16 0.65 14.91
C SER A 305 -5.71 0.42 14.41
N TYR A 306 -5.43 -0.77 13.91
CA TYR A 306 -4.11 -1.17 13.41
C TYR A 306 -3.65 -0.26 12.25
N GLY A 307 -2.36 -0.01 12.16
CA GLY A 307 -1.77 0.87 11.14
C GLY A 307 -1.82 2.37 11.49
N SER A 308 -2.56 2.75 12.55
CA SER A 308 -2.61 4.15 13.02
C SER A 308 -2.15 4.34 14.47
N LYS A 309 -1.93 3.26 15.22
CA LYS A 309 -1.45 3.31 16.60
C LYS A 309 0.06 3.52 16.68
N PRO A 310 0.58 4.15 17.76
CA PRO A 310 2.02 4.40 17.92
C PRO A 310 2.91 3.18 17.74
N VAL A 311 2.43 1.99 18.12
CA VAL A 311 3.19 0.74 18.03
C VAL A 311 3.48 0.28 16.61
N SER A 312 2.64 0.64 15.65
CA SER A 312 2.79 0.30 14.22
C SER A 312 3.38 1.44 13.37
N THR A 313 3.68 2.60 13.99
CA THR A 313 4.10 3.81 13.27
C THR A 313 5.35 4.41 13.92
N MET A 314 6.41 4.67 13.16
CA MET A 314 7.60 5.36 13.69
C MET A 314 7.41 6.88 13.74
N VAL A 315 6.58 7.41 12.86
CA VAL A 315 6.36 8.84 12.64
C VAL A 315 4.86 9.13 12.70
N GLY A 316 4.49 10.29 13.23
CA GLY A 316 3.10 10.75 13.28
C GLY A 316 2.70 11.53 12.01
N PRO A 317 1.42 11.98 11.94
CA PRO A 317 0.90 12.75 10.80
C PRO A 317 1.70 14.02 10.48
N GLU A 318 2.22 14.69 11.50
CA GLU A 318 3.07 15.89 11.38
C GLU A 318 4.35 15.61 10.58
N GLY A 319 4.99 14.46 10.80
CA GLY A 319 6.13 14.03 9.99
C GLY A 319 5.72 13.59 8.59
N GLY A 320 4.49 13.14 8.40
CA GLY A 320 3.89 12.89 7.09
C GLY A 320 3.71 14.17 6.29
N ASP A 321 3.25 15.25 6.91
CA ASP A 321 3.16 16.57 6.29
C ASP A 321 4.53 17.08 5.86
N GLU A 322 5.54 16.94 6.73
CA GLU A 322 6.93 17.30 6.41
C GLU A 322 7.50 16.46 5.26
N LEU A 323 7.18 15.15 5.20
CA LEU A 323 7.55 14.26 4.10
C LEU A 323 6.99 14.77 2.77
N VAL A 324 5.73 15.18 2.73
CA VAL A 324 5.09 15.73 1.52
C VAL A 324 5.84 16.97 1.04
N GLU A 325 6.05 17.97 1.90
CA GLU A 325 6.67 19.24 1.51
C GLU A 325 8.11 19.05 1.01
N LYS A 326 8.92 18.29 1.75
CA LYS A 326 10.32 18.05 1.36
C LYS A 326 10.44 17.21 0.10
N THR A 327 9.57 16.22 -0.08
CA THR A 327 9.56 15.38 -1.29
C THR A 327 9.17 16.19 -2.52
N ILE A 328 8.14 17.04 -2.44
CA ILE A 328 7.75 17.95 -3.54
C ILE A 328 8.92 18.87 -3.89
N ALA A 329 9.50 19.55 -2.89
CA ALA A 329 10.63 20.46 -3.13
C ALA A 329 11.82 19.75 -3.80
N ALA A 330 12.15 18.54 -3.37
CA ALA A 330 13.23 17.74 -3.94
C ALA A 330 12.93 17.27 -5.37
N MET A 331 11.70 16.84 -5.67
CA MET A 331 11.28 16.51 -7.04
C MET A 331 11.33 17.75 -7.95
N ASP A 332 10.78 18.87 -7.49
CA ASP A 332 10.69 20.13 -8.25
C ASP A 332 12.05 20.74 -8.59
N ALA A 333 13.05 20.51 -7.75
CA ALA A 333 14.43 20.92 -7.98
C ALA A 333 15.10 20.17 -9.16
N LEU A 334 14.53 19.07 -9.63
CA LEU A 334 15.03 18.32 -10.76
C LEU A 334 14.49 18.84 -12.11
N PHE A 335 13.48 19.75 -12.09
CA PHE A 335 12.84 20.34 -13.27
C PHE A 335 13.29 21.77 -13.51
#